data_329d1fb25bd7682233d813ce726aaa8a
#
_entry.id   329d1fb25bd7682233d813ce726aaa8a
#
_cell.length_a   1.000
_cell.length_b   1.000
_cell.length_c   1.000
_cell.angle_alpha   90.00
_cell.angle_beta   90.00
_cell.angle_gamma   90.00
#
_symmetry.space_group_name_H-M   'P 1'
#
loop_
_entity.id
_entity.type
_entity.pdbx_description
1 polymer ?
#
loop_
_entity_poly.entity_id
_entity_poly.type
_entity_poly.pdbx_seq_one_letter_code
_entity_poly.pdbx_strand_id
1 'polypeptide(L)'
;MKLSEITSILAAAGLPALSRDQLLELAGSGAGKRFEAALIAFGAGDRQQRDELAATIRVLDEKTRTILQRVGGQLPVDQLVTLASKEQRRFFDAIEAIETRTPRAADARSYLVGLGAAAAVADSTPTPAADPPYYSFKIFSSGAALCIAEATTRAERKHTINIEGAVALTGGGARKTFDWPNKIVVQLTVQEAYQVLALLENKIRSLRFDGHGREHDKSLQVEFQDSHYFFRLIQRGRAAVAVPIRAVDSFQIVALLYKQLLRNEPHLRIEDIRAMVDRMVTMGTPKANASVHE
;
A
#
# COMPACT_ATOMS: atom_id res chain seq x y z
N MET A 1 18.53 -15.08 39.24
CA MET A 1 19.32 -13.83 39.40
C MET A 1 18.50 -12.73 40.08
N LYS A 2 19.15 -11.82 40.84
CA LYS A 2 18.47 -10.64 41.38
C LYS A 2 18.36 -9.54 40.33
N LEU A 3 17.35 -8.67 40.42
CA LEU A 3 17.13 -7.57 39.49
C LEU A 3 18.34 -6.66 39.32
N SER A 4 19.02 -6.33 40.45
CA SER A 4 20.24 -5.53 40.46
C SER A 4 21.39 -6.15 39.66
N GLU A 5 21.53 -7.48 39.74
CA GLU A 5 22.55 -8.23 38.98
C GLU A 5 22.28 -8.18 37.48
N ILE A 6 21.02 -8.39 37.06
CA ILE A 6 20.60 -8.29 35.67
C ILE A 6 20.91 -6.89 35.12
N THR A 7 20.49 -5.85 35.85
CA THR A 7 20.72 -4.44 35.44
C THR A 7 22.21 -4.14 35.31
N SER A 8 23.04 -4.63 36.25
CA SER A 8 24.49 -4.42 36.21
C SER A 8 25.14 -5.08 34.99
N ILE A 9 24.74 -6.31 34.69
CA ILE A 9 25.28 -7.05 33.52
C ILE A 9 24.86 -6.39 32.23
N LEU A 10 23.59 -5.97 32.11
CA LEU A 10 23.11 -5.26 30.90
C LEU A 10 23.83 -3.91 30.72
N ALA A 11 24.04 -3.17 31.79
CA ALA A 11 24.82 -1.94 31.74
C ALA A 11 26.27 -2.19 31.28
N ALA A 12 26.92 -3.24 31.79
CA ALA A 12 28.25 -3.67 31.34
C ALA A 12 28.29 -4.11 29.87
N ALA A 13 27.16 -4.61 29.33
CA ALA A 13 26.99 -4.94 27.93
C ALA A 13 26.68 -3.70 27.05
N GLY A 14 26.45 -2.51 27.66
CA GLY A 14 25.98 -1.32 26.96
C GLY A 14 24.55 -1.45 26.44
N LEU A 15 23.72 -2.21 27.15
CA LEU A 15 22.33 -2.48 26.80
C LEU A 15 21.37 -1.80 27.79
N PRO A 16 20.16 -1.40 27.36
CA PRO A 16 19.18 -0.79 28.25
C PRO A 16 18.68 -1.81 29.29
N ALA A 17 18.29 -1.30 30.46
CA ALA A 17 17.64 -2.12 31.47
C ALA A 17 16.23 -2.51 31.03
N LEU A 18 15.81 -3.70 31.43
CA LEU A 18 14.44 -4.18 31.22
C LEU A 18 13.53 -3.72 32.38
N SER A 19 12.29 -3.41 32.04
CA SER A 19 11.24 -3.15 33.03
C SER A 19 10.86 -4.43 33.77
N ARG A 20 10.19 -4.28 34.92
CA ARG A 20 9.67 -5.41 35.68
C ARG A 20 8.71 -6.26 34.85
N ASP A 21 7.87 -5.65 34.06
CA ASP A 21 6.86 -6.35 33.21
C ASP A 21 7.54 -7.13 32.09
N GLN A 22 8.57 -6.57 31.45
CA GLN A 22 9.37 -7.26 30.44
C GLN A 22 10.10 -8.49 31.04
N LEU A 23 10.61 -8.38 32.26
CA LEU A 23 11.25 -9.50 32.95
C LEU A 23 10.25 -10.57 33.36
N LEU A 24 9.04 -10.21 33.79
CA LEU A 24 7.97 -11.15 34.09
C LEU A 24 7.51 -11.91 32.82
N GLU A 25 7.40 -11.19 31.73
CA GLU A 25 7.06 -11.78 30.43
C GLU A 25 8.12 -12.78 29.96
N LEU A 26 9.40 -12.42 30.06
CA LEU A 26 10.52 -13.35 29.78
C LEU A 26 10.46 -14.58 30.67
N ALA A 27 10.29 -14.40 31.99
CA ALA A 27 10.24 -15.50 32.95
C ALA A 27 9.09 -16.48 32.65
N GLY A 28 7.95 -15.98 32.12
CA GLY A 28 6.81 -16.77 31.69
C GLY A 28 6.97 -17.43 30.32
N SER A 29 8.06 -17.16 29.61
CA SER A 29 8.31 -17.67 28.24
C SER A 29 9.51 -18.59 28.18
N GLY A 30 9.61 -19.43 27.13
CA GLY A 30 10.78 -20.25 26.84
C GLY A 30 12.08 -19.45 26.63
N ALA A 31 11.95 -18.15 26.28
CA ALA A 31 13.09 -17.24 26.10
C ALA A 31 13.78 -16.87 27.41
N GLY A 32 13.07 -16.90 28.55
CA GLY A 32 13.62 -16.50 29.84
C GLY A 32 14.84 -17.30 30.27
N LYS A 33 14.80 -18.63 30.12
CA LYS A 33 15.96 -19.50 30.44
C LYS A 33 17.18 -19.20 29.56
N ARG A 34 16.96 -18.93 28.28
CA ARG A 34 18.05 -18.59 27.34
C ARG A 34 18.64 -17.22 27.67
N PHE A 35 17.79 -16.25 27.96
CA PHE A 35 18.22 -14.92 28.39
C PHE A 35 19.04 -14.97 29.68
N GLU A 36 18.62 -15.75 30.67
CA GLU A 36 19.36 -15.95 31.92
C GLU A 36 20.72 -16.63 31.68
N ALA A 37 20.76 -17.67 30.84
CA ALA A 37 22.01 -18.32 30.45
C ALA A 37 22.96 -17.36 29.74
N ALA A 38 22.45 -16.53 28.82
CA ALA A 38 23.25 -15.51 28.12
C ALA A 38 23.77 -14.43 29.07
N LEU A 39 22.98 -14.01 30.07
CA LEU A 39 23.43 -13.08 31.13
C LEU A 39 24.57 -13.66 31.96
N ILE A 40 24.44 -14.92 32.40
CA ILE A 40 25.46 -15.61 33.20
C ILE A 40 26.76 -15.75 32.38
N ALA A 41 26.66 -16.21 31.14
CA ALA A 41 27.83 -16.39 30.28
C ALA A 41 28.51 -15.03 29.95
N PHE A 42 27.74 -13.99 29.66
CA PHE A 42 28.30 -12.65 29.46
C PHE A 42 28.98 -12.10 30.71
N GLY A 43 28.37 -12.31 31.89
CA GLY A 43 28.96 -11.96 33.17
C GLY A 43 30.26 -12.72 33.45
N ALA A 44 30.39 -13.96 32.95
CA ALA A 44 31.61 -14.77 33.04
C ALA A 44 32.68 -14.40 31.98
N GLY A 45 32.41 -13.43 31.12
CA GLY A 45 33.37 -12.91 30.12
C GLY A 45 33.12 -13.31 28.67
N ASP A 46 32.08 -14.11 28.39
CA ASP A 46 31.70 -14.48 27.02
C ASP A 46 31.00 -13.30 26.30
N ARG A 47 31.79 -12.51 25.60
CA ARG A 47 31.32 -11.33 24.90
C ARG A 47 30.43 -11.65 23.68
N GLN A 48 30.40 -12.85 23.17
CA GLN A 48 29.58 -13.26 22.05
C GLN A 48 28.09 -13.27 22.41
N GLN A 49 27.76 -13.43 23.70
CA GLN A 49 26.38 -13.40 24.19
C GLN A 49 25.71 -12.02 24.11
N ARG A 50 26.48 -10.96 23.84
CA ARG A 50 25.96 -9.59 23.74
C ARG A 50 24.87 -9.47 22.66
N ASP A 51 25.04 -10.13 21.51
CA ASP A 51 24.10 -10.04 20.40
C ASP A 51 22.79 -10.76 20.72
N GLU A 52 22.84 -11.90 21.44
CA GLU A 52 21.66 -12.59 21.93
C GLU A 52 20.88 -11.73 22.95
N LEU A 53 21.59 -11.10 23.88
CA LEU A 53 20.99 -10.18 24.85
C LEU A 53 20.34 -8.97 24.13
N ALA A 54 21.06 -8.39 23.19
CA ALA A 54 20.56 -7.25 22.40
C ALA A 54 19.33 -7.59 21.58
N ALA A 55 19.31 -8.77 20.94
CA ALA A 55 18.16 -9.25 20.16
C ALA A 55 16.93 -9.43 21.06
N THR A 56 17.11 -10.04 22.23
CA THR A 56 16.04 -10.25 23.19
C THR A 56 15.44 -8.92 23.67
N ILE A 57 16.27 -7.96 24.03
CA ILE A 57 15.84 -6.65 24.52
C ILE A 57 15.09 -5.88 23.41
N ARG A 58 15.60 -5.91 22.18
CA ARG A 58 14.95 -5.26 21.04
C ARG A 58 13.60 -5.87 20.68
N VAL A 59 13.42 -7.18 20.85
CA VAL A 59 12.12 -7.83 20.68
C VAL A 59 11.10 -7.39 21.72
N LEU A 60 11.55 -7.15 22.96
CA LEU A 60 10.69 -6.70 24.06
C LEU A 60 10.43 -5.19 24.05
N ASP A 61 11.12 -4.44 23.21
CA ASP A 61 10.89 -3.02 23.06
C ASP A 61 9.45 -2.75 22.58
N GLU A 62 8.77 -1.82 23.23
CA GLU A 62 7.37 -1.50 22.97
C GLU A 62 7.12 -1.09 21.50
N LYS A 63 8.05 -0.35 20.94
CA LYS A 63 8.01 0.10 19.54
C LYS A 63 8.08 -1.09 18.58
N THR A 64 9.03 -2.00 18.78
CA THR A 64 9.16 -3.23 18.00
C THR A 64 7.89 -4.08 18.07
N ARG A 65 7.35 -4.25 19.27
CA ARG A 65 6.11 -5.03 19.49
C ARG A 65 4.90 -4.39 18.82
N THR A 66 4.76 -3.08 18.94
CA THR A 66 3.68 -2.33 18.27
C THR A 66 3.73 -2.52 16.75
N ILE A 67 4.94 -2.51 16.16
CA ILE A 67 5.09 -2.72 14.72
C ILE A 67 4.72 -4.15 14.35
N LEU A 68 5.22 -5.15 15.07
CA LEU A 68 4.90 -6.55 14.83
C LEU A 68 3.40 -6.83 14.96
N GLN A 69 2.74 -6.30 15.98
CA GLN A 69 1.28 -6.38 16.14
C GLN A 69 0.53 -5.73 14.98
N ARG A 70 0.97 -4.55 14.54
CA ARG A 70 0.39 -3.82 13.40
C ARG A 70 0.44 -4.63 12.10
N VAL A 71 1.49 -5.43 11.91
CA VAL A 71 1.59 -6.30 10.74
C VAL A 71 0.93 -7.68 10.95
N GLY A 72 0.15 -7.82 12.01
CA GLY A 72 -0.60 -9.04 12.33
C GLY A 72 0.24 -10.17 12.90
N GLY A 73 1.42 -9.86 13.46
CA GLY A 73 2.28 -10.83 14.13
C GLY A 73 1.63 -11.32 15.42
N GLN A 74 1.55 -12.64 15.57
CA GLN A 74 0.97 -13.31 16.74
C GLN A 74 1.95 -14.35 17.36
N LEU A 75 3.21 -14.31 16.95
CA LEU A 75 4.20 -15.23 17.51
C LEU A 75 4.47 -14.94 18.98
N PRO A 76 4.57 -15.98 19.81
CA PRO A 76 4.99 -15.83 21.20
C PRO A 76 6.42 -15.32 21.30
N VAL A 77 6.76 -14.69 22.43
CA VAL A 77 8.05 -14.02 22.65
C VAL A 77 9.24 -14.92 22.42
N ASP A 78 9.16 -16.18 22.82
CA ASP A 78 10.24 -17.17 22.64
C ASP A 78 10.56 -17.45 21.17
N GLN A 79 9.55 -17.50 20.32
CA GLN A 79 9.73 -17.67 18.88
C GLN A 79 10.27 -16.39 18.23
N LEU A 80 9.76 -15.22 18.63
CA LEU A 80 10.27 -13.93 18.15
C LEU A 80 11.74 -13.72 18.52
N VAL A 81 12.12 -14.04 19.75
CA VAL A 81 13.53 -13.96 20.20
C VAL A 81 14.39 -14.95 19.38
N THR A 82 13.90 -16.17 19.14
CA THR A 82 14.64 -17.15 18.31
C THR A 82 14.87 -16.64 16.89
N LEU A 83 13.85 -16.08 16.27
CA LEU A 83 13.96 -15.49 14.93
C LEU A 83 14.90 -14.27 14.92
N ALA A 84 14.75 -13.38 15.89
CA ALA A 84 15.59 -12.20 16.01
C ALA A 84 17.07 -12.53 16.22
N SER A 85 17.37 -13.54 17.03
CA SER A 85 18.74 -14.01 17.25
C SER A 85 19.34 -14.69 16.02
N LYS A 86 18.52 -15.42 15.24
CA LYS A 86 18.95 -16.11 14.01
C LYS A 86 19.15 -15.12 12.86
N GLU A 87 18.17 -14.25 12.61
CA GLU A 87 18.14 -13.34 11.47
C GLU A 87 18.83 -11.99 11.75
N GLN A 88 19.11 -11.72 13.03
CA GLN A 88 19.86 -10.57 13.54
C GLN A 88 19.49 -9.23 12.84
N ARG A 89 20.46 -8.60 12.19
CA ARG A 89 20.30 -7.29 11.57
C ARG A 89 19.12 -7.26 10.58
N ARG A 90 18.97 -8.30 9.75
CA ARG A 90 17.94 -8.33 8.72
C ARG A 90 16.52 -8.29 9.28
N PHE A 91 16.29 -8.93 10.43
CA PHE A 91 15.00 -8.91 11.13
C PHE A 91 14.64 -7.48 11.60
N PHE A 92 15.59 -6.80 12.22
CA PHE A 92 15.36 -5.45 12.74
C PHE A 92 15.36 -4.38 11.64
N ASP A 93 16.16 -4.52 10.59
CA ASP A 93 16.12 -3.65 9.41
C ASP A 93 14.74 -3.74 8.71
N ALA A 94 14.12 -4.93 8.71
CA ALA A 94 12.76 -5.09 8.18
C ALA A 94 11.72 -4.36 9.04
N ILE A 95 11.81 -4.46 10.37
CA ILE A 95 10.94 -3.73 11.29
C ILE A 95 11.10 -2.22 11.11
N GLU A 96 12.34 -1.72 11.04
CA GLU A 96 12.65 -0.32 10.82
C GLU A 96 12.13 0.19 9.46
N ALA A 97 12.28 -0.61 8.40
CA ALA A 97 11.78 -0.27 7.08
C ALA A 97 10.24 -0.12 7.05
N ILE A 98 9.53 -0.95 7.82
CA ILE A 98 8.08 -0.85 7.97
C ILE A 98 7.70 0.39 8.79
N GLU A 99 8.43 0.67 9.85
CA GLU A 99 8.20 1.83 10.70
C GLU A 99 8.38 3.14 9.92
N THR A 100 9.54 3.28 9.28
CA THR A 100 9.92 4.49 8.56
C THR A 100 9.28 4.59 7.18
N ARG A 101 8.46 3.61 6.81
CA ARG A 101 7.73 3.55 5.52
C ARG A 101 8.63 3.77 4.31
N THR A 102 9.80 3.20 4.35
CA THR A 102 10.72 3.24 3.20
C THR A 102 10.11 2.52 1.99
N PRO A 103 10.62 2.76 0.77
CA PRO A 103 10.21 2.00 -0.42
C PRO A 103 10.35 0.47 -0.27
N ARG A 104 11.16 0.02 0.69
CA ARG A 104 11.38 -1.41 1.01
C ARG A 104 10.38 -1.98 2.02
N ALA A 105 9.44 -1.20 2.53
CA ALA A 105 8.49 -1.66 3.56
C ALA A 105 7.62 -2.85 3.09
N ALA A 106 7.27 -2.91 1.80
CA ALA A 106 6.51 -4.03 1.25
C ALA A 106 7.33 -5.32 1.23
N ASP A 107 8.60 -5.24 0.80
CA ASP A 107 9.52 -6.39 0.79
C ASP A 107 9.85 -6.83 2.23
N ALA A 108 10.03 -5.88 3.14
CA ALA A 108 10.26 -6.13 4.56
C ALA A 108 9.07 -6.84 5.20
N ARG A 109 7.85 -6.45 4.87
CA ARG A 109 6.65 -7.15 5.33
C ARG A 109 6.57 -8.57 4.78
N SER A 110 6.80 -8.76 3.48
CA SER A 110 6.84 -10.09 2.85
C SER A 110 7.88 -11.00 3.50
N TYR A 111 9.04 -10.47 3.83
CA TYR A 111 10.08 -11.18 4.57
C TYR A 111 9.60 -11.61 5.96
N LEU A 112 9.00 -10.71 6.75
CA LEU A 112 8.47 -11.06 8.09
C LEU A 112 7.31 -12.06 8.01
N VAL A 113 6.49 -12.01 6.97
CA VAL A 113 5.46 -13.03 6.70
C VAL A 113 6.11 -14.39 6.43
N GLY A 114 7.15 -14.45 5.62
CA GLY A 114 7.91 -15.67 5.34
C GLY A 114 8.54 -16.30 6.59
N LEU A 115 8.85 -15.49 7.60
CA LEU A 115 9.31 -15.96 8.92
C LEU A 115 8.17 -16.33 9.89
N GLY A 116 6.91 -16.08 9.52
CA GLY A 116 5.77 -16.22 10.43
C GLY A 116 5.67 -15.08 11.48
N ALA A 117 6.56 -14.10 11.43
CA ALA A 117 6.58 -12.95 12.36
C ALA A 117 5.57 -11.86 11.99
N ALA A 118 4.92 -11.98 10.84
CA ALA A 118 3.78 -11.17 10.42
C ALA A 118 2.72 -12.08 9.81
N ALA A 119 1.46 -11.66 9.85
CA ALA A 119 0.40 -12.40 9.17
C ALA A 119 0.58 -12.28 7.66
N ALA A 120 0.46 -13.40 6.96
CA ALA A 120 0.16 -13.37 5.54
C ALA A 120 -1.11 -12.55 5.37
N VAL A 121 -1.08 -11.54 4.51
CA VAL A 121 -2.28 -10.78 4.20
C VAL A 121 -3.23 -11.77 3.53
N ALA A 122 -4.09 -12.41 4.34
CA ALA A 122 -5.29 -13.00 3.81
C ALA A 122 -6.03 -11.86 3.12
N ASP A 123 -6.35 -12.07 1.85
CA ASP A 123 -7.02 -11.12 0.96
C ASP A 123 -8.34 -10.66 1.57
N SER A 124 -8.30 -9.74 2.48
CA SER A 124 -9.42 -8.91 2.94
C SER A 124 -9.02 -8.09 4.17
N THR A 125 -8.90 -6.84 3.97
CA THR A 125 -9.03 -5.71 4.86
C THR A 125 -7.86 -4.77 4.90
N PRO A 126 -8.13 -3.49 4.88
CA PRO A 126 -7.13 -2.44 4.79
C PRO A 126 -6.41 -2.28 6.12
N THR A 127 -5.12 -2.18 6.06
CA THR A 127 -4.26 -1.79 7.18
C THR A 127 -4.64 -0.41 7.70
N PRO A 128 -4.83 -0.23 9.01
CA PRO A 128 -5.22 1.04 9.58
C PRO A 128 -4.07 2.03 9.67
N ALA A 129 -4.39 3.20 9.25
CA ALA A 129 -4.05 4.51 9.73
C ALA A 129 -2.59 4.88 9.98
N ALA A 130 -2.10 5.65 9.01
CA ALA A 130 -1.34 6.83 9.32
C ALA A 130 -1.41 7.92 8.24
N ASP A 131 -2.23 7.76 7.25
CA ASP A 131 -2.89 8.83 6.51
C ASP A 131 -4.37 8.48 6.52
N PRO A 132 -5.30 9.44 6.49
CA PRO A 132 -6.70 9.11 6.37
C PRO A 132 -6.83 8.11 5.23
N PRO A 133 -7.52 6.96 5.42
CA PRO A 133 -7.49 5.88 4.48
C PRO A 133 -7.85 6.45 3.11
N TYR A 134 -6.95 6.33 2.15
CA TYR A 134 -7.27 6.71 0.78
C TYR A 134 -8.54 5.98 0.40
N TYR A 135 -9.59 6.75 0.15
CA TYR A 135 -10.85 6.17 -0.27
C TYR A 135 -10.63 5.40 -1.57
N SER A 136 -11.09 4.17 -1.60
CA SER A 136 -11.06 3.34 -2.79
C SER A 136 -12.29 2.46 -2.87
N PHE A 137 -12.65 2.08 -4.09
CA PHE A 137 -13.71 1.11 -4.33
C PHE A 137 -13.36 0.24 -5.53
N LYS A 138 -14.00 -0.94 -5.61
CA LYS A 138 -13.71 -1.93 -6.64
C LYS A 138 -14.93 -2.15 -7.53
N ILE A 139 -14.69 -2.32 -8.83
CA ILE A 139 -15.68 -2.67 -9.83
C ILE A 139 -15.26 -4.00 -10.43
N PHE A 140 -16.17 -4.98 -10.44
CA PHE A 140 -15.89 -6.34 -10.87
C PHE A 140 -16.61 -6.67 -12.17
N SER A 141 -15.93 -7.40 -13.05
CA SER A 141 -16.51 -8.00 -14.25
C SER A 141 -16.23 -9.51 -14.30
N SER A 142 -16.63 -10.16 -15.40
CA SER A 142 -16.36 -11.59 -15.57
C SER A 142 -14.89 -11.93 -15.74
N GLY A 143 -14.11 -11.10 -16.42
CA GLY A 143 -12.71 -11.37 -16.79
C GLY A 143 -11.69 -10.52 -16.05
N ALA A 144 -12.11 -9.46 -15.34
CA ALA A 144 -11.20 -8.53 -14.70
C ALA A 144 -11.90 -7.70 -13.61
N ALA A 145 -11.11 -7.00 -12.81
CA ALA A 145 -11.61 -6.04 -11.83
C ALA A 145 -10.77 -4.75 -11.87
N LEU A 146 -11.41 -3.62 -11.53
CA LEU A 146 -10.75 -2.36 -11.29
C LEU A 146 -10.84 -1.99 -9.81
N CYS A 147 -9.81 -1.32 -9.32
CA CYS A 147 -9.82 -0.56 -8.08
C CYS A 147 -9.55 0.90 -8.43
N ILE A 148 -10.46 1.77 -8.05
CA ILE A 148 -10.31 3.22 -8.19
C ILE A 148 -9.98 3.77 -6.81
N ALA A 149 -8.85 4.45 -6.69
CA ALA A 149 -8.35 4.91 -5.40
C ALA A 149 -7.90 6.37 -5.45
N GLU A 150 -8.12 7.10 -4.36
CA GLU A 150 -7.48 8.40 -4.17
C GLU A 150 -5.97 8.28 -4.29
N ALA A 151 -5.33 9.26 -4.86
CA ALA A 151 -3.89 9.32 -5.01
C ALA A 151 -3.38 10.76 -4.92
N THR A 152 -2.06 10.88 -4.77
CA THR A 152 -1.36 12.15 -4.84
C THR A 152 -0.18 12.00 -5.78
N THR A 153 0.01 12.95 -6.71
CA THR A 153 1.15 12.95 -7.62
C THR A 153 2.46 13.11 -6.85
N ARG A 154 3.53 12.45 -7.32
CA ARG A 154 4.81 12.46 -6.61
C ARG A 154 5.51 13.82 -6.65
N ALA A 155 5.55 14.45 -7.82
CA ALA A 155 6.30 15.68 -8.02
C ALA A 155 5.59 16.91 -7.41
N GLU A 156 4.33 17.13 -7.77
CA GLU A 156 3.60 18.35 -7.41
C GLU A 156 2.72 18.19 -6.16
N ARG A 157 2.61 16.95 -5.61
CA ARG A 157 1.73 16.64 -4.48
C ARG A 157 0.25 16.99 -4.74
N LYS A 158 -0.16 17.00 -6.01
CA LYS A 158 -1.54 17.26 -6.42
C LYS A 158 -2.43 16.03 -6.22
N HIS A 159 -3.65 16.25 -5.77
CA HIS A 159 -4.65 15.21 -5.60
C HIS A 159 -5.14 14.69 -6.95
N THR A 160 -5.22 13.38 -7.08
CA THR A 160 -5.63 12.67 -8.29
C THR A 160 -6.22 11.31 -7.93
N ILE A 161 -6.36 10.41 -8.90
CA ILE A 161 -6.77 9.03 -8.69
C ILE A 161 -5.78 8.03 -9.32
N ASN A 162 -5.67 6.87 -8.71
CA ASN A 162 -5.11 5.67 -9.32
C ASN A 162 -6.25 4.82 -9.90
N ILE A 163 -6.02 4.28 -11.08
CA ILE A 163 -6.84 3.25 -11.70
C ILE A 163 -5.99 1.98 -11.74
N GLU A 164 -6.40 0.98 -10.98
CA GLU A 164 -5.67 -0.28 -10.83
C GLU A 164 -6.52 -1.40 -11.43
N GLY A 165 -5.93 -2.25 -12.25
CA GLY A 165 -6.63 -3.35 -12.90
C GLY A 165 -5.98 -4.69 -12.66
N ALA A 166 -6.79 -5.71 -12.34
CA ALA A 166 -6.38 -7.09 -12.15
C ALA A 166 -7.20 -8.03 -13.01
N VAL A 167 -6.55 -8.99 -13.67
CA VAL A 167 -7.22 -10.06 -14.44
C VAL A 167 -7.83 -11.09 -13.48
N ALA A 168 -8.92 -11.74 -13.90
CA ALA A 168 -9.48 -12.86 -13.15
C ALA A 168 -8.55 -14.06 -13.24
N LEU A 169 -8.36 -14.77 -12.12
CA LEU A 169 -7.63 -16.03 -12.08
C LEU A 169 -8.55 -17.18 -12.50
N THR A 170 -8.09 -18.00 -13.42
CA THR A 170 -8.77 -19.24 -13.84
C THR A 170 -8.44 -20.34 -12.85
N GLY A 171 -9.45 -21.00 -12.24
CA GLY A 171 -9.24 -22.20 -11.42
C GLY A 171 -9.66 -22.10 -9.96
N GLY A 172 -10.28 -21.04 -9.53
CA GLY A 172 -10.88 -20.94 -8.20
C GLY A 172 -12.36 -21.31 -8.21
N GLY A 173 -12.82 -22.08 -7.24
CA GLY A 173 -14.20 -22.55 -7.06
C GLY A 173 -15.30 -21.48 -7.21
N ALA A 174 -16.42 -21.58 -6.51
CA ALA A 174 -17.60 -20.72 -6.67
C ALA A 174 -17.35 -19.19 -6.52
N ARG A 175 -16.21 -18.75 -5.98
CA ARG A 175 -15.81 -17.34 -5.88
C ARG A 175 -14.70 -17.01 -6.86
N LYS A 176 -14.95 -16.00 -7.72
CA LYS A 176 -13.93 -15.44 -8.61
C LYS A 176 -12.87 -14.71 -7.80
N THR A 177 -11.60 -15.02 -8.07
CA THR A 177 -10.43 -14.34 -7.53
C THR A 177 -9.73 -13.55 -8.64
N PHE A 178 -8.97 -12.53 -8.27
CA PHE A 178 -8.29 -11.63 -9.21
C PHE A 178 -6.81 -11.51 -8.84
N ASP A 179 -5.96 -11.36 -9.84
CA ASP A 179 -4.50 -11.26 -9.68
C ASP A 179 -4.08 -9.84 -9.23
N TRP A 180 -4.49 -9.47 -8.04
CA TRP A 180 -4.13 -8.17 -7.43
C TRP A 180 -2.62 -7.99 -7.19
N PRO A 181 -1.84 -9.02 -6.85
CA PRO A 181 -0.38 -8.89 -6.74
C PRO A 181 0.29 -8.40 -8.03
N ASN A 182 -0.27 -8.79 -9.18
CA ASN A 182 0.25 -8.40 -10.50
C ASN A 182 -0.64 -7.36 -11.21
N LYS A 183 -1.37 -6.53 -10.47
CA LYS A 183 -2.23 -5.49 -11.04
C LYS A 183 -1.47 -4.50 -11.92
N ILE A 184 -2.12 -3.96 -12.94
CA ILE A 184 -1.64 -2.81 -13.71
C ILE A 184 -2.13 -1.55 -13.00
N VAL A 185 -1.24 -0.61 -12.73
CA VAL A 185 -1.58 0.67 -12.08
C VAL A 185 -1.26 1.82 -13.01
N VAL A 186 -2.25 2.66 -13.25
CA VAL A 186 -2.15 3.95 -13.95
C VAL A 186 -2.58 5.04 -12.98
N GLN A 187 -1.69 5.98 -12.67
CA GLN A 187 -2.02 7.19 -11.94
C GLN A 187 -2.33 8.29 -12.96
N LEU A 188 -3.47 8.92 -12.84
CA LEU A 188 -3.81 10.06 -13.69
C LEU A 188 -3.00 11.29 -13.31
N THR A 189 -2.62 12.10 -14.28
CA THR A 189 -2.27 13.49 -14.04
C THR A 189 -3.53 14.30 -13.76
N VAL A 190 -3.39 15.52 -13.26
CA VAL A 190 -4.56 16.41 -13.04
C VAL A 190 -5.27 16.72 -14.35
N GLN A 191 -4.50 16.92 -15.42
CA GLN A 191 -5.05 17.19 -16.76
C GLN A 191 -5.85 15.99 -17.30
N GLU A 192 -5.33 14.77 -17.13
CA GLU A 192 -6.04 13.55 -17.51
C GLU A 192 -7.30 13.33 -16.67
N ALA A 193 -7.27 13.72 -15.39
CA ALA A 193 -8.45 13.64 -14.52
C ALA A 193 -9.61 14.51 -15.06
N TYR A 194 -9.34 15.72 -15.57
CA TYR A 194 -10.34 16.55 -16.26
C TYR A 194 -10.87 15.89 -17.54
N GLN A 195 -10.01 15.22 -18.31
CA GLN A 195 -10.43 14.54 -19.54
C GLN A 195 -11.28 13.29 -19.27
N VAL A 196 -10.91 12.50 -18.23
CA VAL A 196 -11.74 11.36 -17.78
C VAL A 196 -13.10 11.85 -17.30
N LEU A 197 -13.14 12.98 -16.57
CA LEU A 197 -14.39 13.61 -16.14
C LEU A 197 -15.25 14.01 -17.34
N ALA A 198 -14.67 14.63 -18.36
CA ALA A 198 -15.37 14.99 -19.60
C ALA A 198 -15.98 13.77 -20.29
N LEU A 199 -15.28 12.65 -20.32
CA LEU A 199 -15.80 11.40 -20.89
C LEU A 199 -16.95 10.84 -20.06
N LEU A 200 -16.80 10.79 -18.75
CA LEU A 200 -17.83 10.25 -17.84
C LEU A 200 -19.07 11.14 -17.75
N GLU A 201 -18.95 12.43 -18.12
CA GLU A 201 -20.09 13.33 -18.33
C GLU A 201 -20.62 13.32 -19.75
N ASN A 202 -20.20 12.36 -20.59
CA ASN A 202 -20.64 12.19 -21.99
C ASN A 202 -20.32 13.36 -22.91
N LYS A 203 -19.33 14.19 -22.58
CA LYS A 203 -18.90 15.34 -23.40
C LYS A 203 -17.94 14.92 -24.53
N ILE A 204 -17.21 13.81 -24.32
CA ILE A 204 -16.37 13.15 -25.31
C ILE A 204 -16.66 11.65 -25.31
N ARG A 205 -16.36 10.95 -26.40
CA ARG A 205 -16.71 9.53 -26.59
C ARG A 205 -15.58 8.57 -26.25
N SER A 206 -14.36 9.00 -26.38
CA SER A 206 -13.20 8.17 -26.12
C SER A 206 -12.00 9.01 -25.73
N LEU A 207 -11.07 8.39 -25.01
CA LEU A 207 -9.76 8.95 -24.69
C LEU A 207 -8.72 7.85 -24.59
N ARG A 208 -7.47 8.24 -24.76
CA ARG A 208 -6.32 7.35 -24.56
C ARG A 208 -5.15 8.15 -24.00
N PHE A 209 -4.53 7.60 -22.97
CA PHE A 209 -3.31 8.12 -22.37
C PHE A 209 -2.23 7.06 -22.47
N ASP A 210 -1.09 7.42 -23.02
CA ASP A 210 0.06 6.54 -23.19
C ASP A 210 1.24 7.03 -22.35
N GLY A 211 2.25 6.18 -22.16
CA GLY A 211 3.50 6.56 -21.51
C GLY A 211 3.43 6.61 -19.98
N HIS A 212 2.46 5.98 -19.37
CA HIS A 212 2.41 5.86 -17.90
C HIS A 212 3.41 4.84 -17.36
N GLY A 213 3.73 4.96 -16.06
CA GLY A 213 4.68 4.11 -15.38
C GLY A 213 6.12 4.58 -15.58
N ARG A 214 7.02 4.00 -14.80
CA ARG A 214 8.45 4.36 -14.83
C ARG A 214 9.11 4.06 -16.18
N GLU A 215 8.69 2.97 -16.81
CA GLU A 215 9.22 2.51 -18.10
C GLU A 215 8.40 3.02 -19.30
N HIS A 216 7.45 3.93 -19.07
CA HIS A 216 6.54 4.44 -20.12
C HIS A 216 5.84 3.33 -20.93
N ASP A 217 5.53 2.21 -20.27
CA ASP A 217 5.04 0.97 -20.85
C ASP A 217 3.54 0.75 -20.65
N LYS A 218 2.86 1.70 -19.97
CA LYS A 218 1.44 1.56 -19.63
C LYS A 218 0.60 2.60 -20.33
N SER A 219 -0.64 2.20 -20.63
CA SER A 219 -1.66 3.07 -21.22
C SER A 219 -3.02 2.83 -20.55
N LEU A 220 -3.81 3.88 -20.54
CA LEU A 220 -5.23 3.84 -20.20
C LEU A 220 -6.04 4.23 -21.45
N GLN A 221 -7.00 3.42 -21.83
CA GLN A 221 -8.01 3.72 -22.83
C GLN A 221 -9.38 3.67 -22.19
N VAL A 222 -10.22 4.66 -22.45
CA VAL A 222 -11.61 4.69 -22.01
C VAL A 222 -12.50 5.06 -23.17
N GLU A 223 -13.58 4.29 -23.35
CA GLU A 223 -14.56 4.51 -24.40
C GLU A 223 -15.97 4.41 -23.84
N PHE A 224 -16.87 5.26 -24.32
CA PHE A 224 -18.30 5.11 -24.10
C PHE A 224 -18.90 4.29 -25.25
N GLN A 225 -19.43 3.12 -24.93
CA GLN A 225 -20.07 2.20 -25.86
C GLN A 225 -21.54 2.00 -25.45
N ASP A 226 -22.42 2.61 -26.19
CA ASP A 226 -23.90 2.54 -26.04
C ASP A 226 -24.43 2.82 -24.61
N SER A 227 -24.18 1.93 -23.67
CA SER A 227 -24.70 2.02 -22.29
C SER A 227 -23.63 1.84 -21.21
N HIS A 228 -22.38 1.61 -21.59
CA HIS A 228 -21.28 1.32 -20.70
C HIS A 228 -20.05 2.14 -21.05
N TYR A 229 -19.22 2.42 -20.05
CA TYR A 229 -17.85 2.89 -20.23
C TYR A 229 -16.92 1.70 -20.18
N PHE A 230 -16.07 1.55 -21.20
CA PHE A 230 -15.04 0.51 -21.24
C PHE A 230 -13.72 1.09 -20.80
N PHE A 231 -13.22 0.65 -19.65
CA PHE A 231 -11.89 0.98 -19.15
C PHE A 231 -10.92 -0.13 -19.51
N ARG A 232 -9.86 0.20 -20.24
CA ARG A 232 -8.82 -0.74 -20.63
C ARG A 232 -7.47 -0.25 -20.16
N LEU A 233 -6.81 -1.03 -19.27
CA LEU A 233 -5.43 -0.80 -18.86
C LEU A 233 -4.55 -1.77 -19.64
N ILE A 234 -3.50 -1.23 -20.25
CA ILE A 234 -2.55 -1.97 -21.08
C ILE A 234 -1.16 -1.78 -20.49
N GLN A 235 -0.40 -2.85 -20.41
CA GLN A 235 1.03 -2.80 -20.11
C GLN A 235 1.78 -3.70 -21.08
N ARG A 236 2.89 -3.21 -21.64
CA ARG A 236 3.69 -3.97 -22.61
C ARG A 236 4.08 -5.33 -22.02
N GLY A 237 3.90 -6.41 -22.82
CA GLY A 237 4.24 -7.77 -22.41
C GLY A 237 3.27 -8.43 -21.43
N ARG A 238 2.11 -7.81 -21.15
CA ARG A 238 1.09 -8.36 -20.24
C ARG A 238 -0.29 -8.38 -20.88
N ALA A 239 -1.16 -9.26 -20.36
CA ALA A 239 -2.56 -9.26 -20.74
C ALA A 239 -3.23 -7.94 -20.36
N ALA A 240 -4.00 -7.37 -21.28
CA ALA A 240 -4.75 -6.15 -21.01
C ALA A 240 -5.90 -6.44 -20.02
N VAL A 241 -6.12 -5.51 -19.13
CA VAL A 241 -7.27 -5.51 -18.20
C VAL A 241 -8.37 -4.65 -18.79
N ALA A 242 -9.51 -5.24 -19.11
CA ALA A 242 -10.66 -4.53 -19.68
C ALA A 242 -11.91 -4.77 -18.83
N VAL A 243 -12.53 -3.69 -18.36
CA VAL A 243 -13.71 -3.76 -17.48
C VAL A 243 -14.80 -2.83 -18.00
N PRO A 244 -15.99 -3.36 -18.30
CA PRO A 244 -17.16 -2.54 -18.57
C PRO A 244 -17.69 -1.94 -17.28
N ILE A 245 -17.91 -0.63 -17.27
CA ILE A 245 -18.44 0.14 -16.15
C ILE A 245 -19.83 0.63 -16.52
N ARG A 246 -20.83 0.23 -15.76
CA ARG A 246 -22.21 0.70 -15.95
C ARG A 246 -22.32 2.17 -15.53
N ALA A 247 -23.31 2.86 -16.06
CA ALA A 247 -23.57 4.26 -15.72
C ALA A 247 -23.66 4.50 -14.20
N VAL A 248 -24.32 3.59 -13.46
CA VAL A 248 -24.45 3.71 -11.99
C VAL A 248 -23.10 3.61 -11.27
N ASP A 249 -22.21 2.76 -11.75
CA ASP A 249 -20.87 2.58 -11.15
C ASP A 249 -19.95 3.77 -11.50
N SER A 250 -20.17 4.42 -12.66
CA SER A 250 -19.40 5.60 -13.06
C SER A 250 -19.64 6.82 -12.17
N PHE A 251 -20.80 6.94 -11.51
CA PHE A 251 -21.07 8.05 -10.59
C PHE A 251 -20.10 8.10 -9.41
N GLN A 252 -19.64 6.96 -8.92
CA GLN A 252 -18.65 6.94 -7.85
C GLN A 252 -17.29 7.46 -8.34
N ILE A 253 -16.93 7.17 -9.60
CA ILE A 253 -15.69 7.68 -10.21
C ILE A 253 -15.80 9.20 -10.39
N VAL A 254 -16.93 9.69 -10.91
CA VAL A 254 -17.19 11.13 -11.09
C VAL A 254 -17.12 11.87 -9.77
N ALA A 255 -17.80 11.35 -8.72
CA ALA A 255 -17.77 11.94 -7.39
C ALA A 255 -16.34 12.00 -6.82
N LEU A 256 -15.54 10.93 -7.03
CA LEU A 256 -14.16 10.91 -6.58
C LEU A 256 -13.28 11.89 -7.35
N LEU A 257 -13.46 12.01 -8.67
CA LEU A 257 -12.74 12.98 -9.50
C LEU A 257 -13.03 14.40 -9.04
N TYR A 258 -14.29 14.78 -8.85
CA TYR A 258 -14.66 16.09 -8.32
C TYR A 258 -14.02 16.36 -6.95
N LYS A 259 -14.07 15.37 -6.05
CA LYS A 259 -13.45 15.50 -4.73
C LYS A 259 -11.95 15.78 -4.83
N GLN A 260 -11.21 15.09 -5.71
CA GLN A 260 -9.77 15.31 -5.87
C GLN A 260 -9.45 16.64 -6.52
N LEU A 261 -10.21 17.02 -7.56
CA LEU A 261 -10.02 18.30 -8.25
C LEU A 261 -10.31 19.50 -7.33
N LEU A 262 -11.37 19.45 -6.52
CA LEU A 262 -11.69 20.47 -5.53
C LEU A 262 -10.64 20.55 -4.40
N ARG A 263 -9.99 19.45 -4.04
CA ARG A 263 -8.86 19.49 -3.08
C ARG A 263 -7.65 20.24 -3.64
N ASN A 264 -7.44 20.21 -4.96
CA ASN A 264 -6.38 20.98 -5.59
C ASN A 264 -6.74 22.47 -5.70
N GLU A 265 -8.02 22.78 -5.85
CA GLU A 265 -8.54 24.12 -6.09
C GLU A 265 -9.70 24.43 -5.12
N PRO A 266 -9.40 24.63 -3.82
CA PRO A 266 -10.46 24.71 -2.78
C PRO A 266 -11.34 25.96 -2.91
N HIS A 267 -10.95 26.95 -3.72
CA HIS A 267 -11.73 28.16 -4.00
C HIS A 267 -12.77 27.97 -5.11
N LEU A 268 -12.71 26.84 -5.85
CA LEU A 268 -13.67 26.51 -6.90
C LEU A 268 -14.84 25.68 -6.34
N ARG A 269 -15.95 25.71 -7.07
CA ARG A 269 -17.12 24.85 -6.87
C ARG A 269 -17.23 23.83 -8.01
N ILE A 270 -18.13 22.87 -7.87
CA ILE A 270 -18.38 21.84 -8.89
C ILE A 270 -18.75 22.48 -10.23
N GLU A 271 -19.57 23.55 -10.18
CA GLU A 271 -20.04 24.29 -11.37
C GLU A 271 -18.85 24.95 -12.10
N ASP A 272 -17.87 25.45 -11.38
CA ASP A 272 -16.69 26.07 -11.96
C ASP A 272 -15.83 25.00 -12.68
N ILE A 273 -15.63 23.84 -12.07
CA ILE A 273 -14.93 22.70 -12.71
C ILE A 273 -15.67 22.25 -13.95
N ARG A 274 -17.00 22.14 -13.92
CA ARG A 274 -17.82 21.78 -15.08
C ARG A 274 -17.64 22.77 -16.22
N ALA A 275 -17.71 24.07 -15.92
CA ALA A 275 -17.48 25.11 -16.92
C ALA A 275 -16.08 25.03 -17.56
N MET A 276 -15.05 24.70 -16.75
CA MET A 276 -13.70 24.46 -17.25
C MET A 276 -13.64 23.24 -18.19
N VAL A 277 -14.29 22.13 -17.81
CA VAL A 277 -14.40 20.93 -18.63
C VAL A 277 -15.12 21.22 -19.95
N ASP A 278 -16.24 21.94 -19.91
CA ASP A 278 -16.97 22.34 -21.11
C ASP A 278 -16.12 23.19 -22.06
N ARG A 279 -15.40 24.15 -21.51
CA ARG A 279 -14.48 24.99 -22.29
C ARG A 279 -13.34 24.18 -22.90
N MET A 280 -12.74 23.25 -22.14
CA MET A 280 -11.67 22.37 -22.64
C MET A 280 -12.16 21.54 -23.84
N VAL A 281 -13.34 20.94 -23.76
CA VAL A 281 -13.94 20.16 -24.85
C VAL A 281 -14.22 21.02 -26.06
N THR A 282 -14.81 22.21 -25.86
CA THR A 282 -15.11 23.16 -26.98
C THR A 282 -13.85 23.62 -27.69
N MET A 283 -12.76 23.88 -26.96
CA MET A 283 -11.49 24.29 -27.55
C MET A 283 -10.75 23.15 -28.25
N GLY A 284 -10.91 21.91 -27.78
CA GLY A 284 -10.29 20.72 -28.37
C GLY A 284 -11.02 20.18 -29.59
N THR A 285 -12.26 20.64 -29.87
CA THR A 285 -13.01 20.22 -31.05
C THR A 285 -12.61 21.11 -32.24
N PRO A 286 -12.05 20.54 -33.35
CA PRO A 286 -11.81 21.36 -34.56
C PRO A 286 -13.13 21.99 -35.02
N LYS A 287 -13.13 23.28 -35.25
CA LYS A 287 -14.28 23.95 -35.89
C LYS A 287 -14.52 23.26 -37.23
N ALA A 288 -15.67 22.61 -37.41
CA ALA A 288 -16.09 22.17 -38.71
C ALA A 288 -16.07 23.43 -39.63
N ASN A 289 -15.24 23.40 -40.67
CA ASN A 289 -15.24 24.44 -41.71
C ASN A 289 -16.66 24.58 -42.20
N ALA A 290 -17.29 25.68 -41.89
CA ALA A 290 -18.51 26.08 -42.58
C ALA A 290 -18.15 26.21 -44.06
N SER A 291 -18.51 25.22 -44.86
CA SER A 291 -18.46 25.34 -46.31
C SER A 291 -19.41 26.42 -46.70
N VAL A 292 -18.83 27.57 -47.06
CA VAL A 292 -19.53 28.62 -47.76
C VAL A 292 -19.86 28.07 -49.14
N HIS A 293 -21.10 27.70 -49.32
CA HIS A 293 -21.66 27.52 -50.68
C HIS A 293 -22.07 28.92 -51.18
N GLU A 294 -21.27 29.45 -52.07
CA GLU A 294 -21.73 30.42 -53.07
C GLU A 294 -22.49 29.72 -54.16
#